data_9fcdd5b7b55613eb9a46b658666246e7
#
_entry.id   9fcdd5b7b55613eb9a46b658666246e7
#
_cell.length_a   1.000
_cell.length_b   1.000
_cell.length_c   1.000
_cell.angle_alpha   90.00
_cell.angle_beta   90.00
_cell.angle_gamma   90.00
#
_symmetry.space_group_name_H-M   'P 1'
#
loop_
_entity.id
_entity.type
_entity.pdbx_description
1 polymer ?
#
loop_
_entity_poly.entity_id
_entity_poly.type
_entity_poly.pdbx_seq_one_letter_code
_entity_poly.pdbx_strand_id
1 'polypeptide(L)'
;RNLLKENNNYLKLTFADKKIAIISDKTVHRLQYANFLDQISDLKVDPHLFLIEPGEPSKNWNVLKKVLDWLTELNFDRTDYVIAFGGGVVGDLVSLAASLFRRGLNLIQVPTTLLSQVDSSVGGKTAVNNGPAKNSIGTFYHPKVVFCDTSFLSTLPERAFLAGYAEVLKMALVFDKDFYKFLTDNQKLISLRDEAILLHIIDKSLELKSKVVEIDETEQGDRALLN
;
A
#
# COMPACT_ATOMS: atom_id res chain seq x y z
N ARG A 1 7.86 8.80 -10.86
CA ARG A 1 6.90 8.09 -11.75
C ARG A 1 7.57 6.86 -12.37
N ASN A 2 6.78 5.85 -12.70
CA ASN A 2 7.27 4.61 -13.32
C ASN A 2 8.28 3.83 -12.47
N LEU A 3 8.13 3.85 -11.14
CA LEU A 3 9.07 3.20 -10.21
C LEU A 3 9.24 1.71 -10.47
N LEU A 4 8.19 1.00 -10.87
CA LEU A 4 8.28 -0.42 -11.21
C LEU A 4 9.16 -0.64 -12.44
N LYS A 5 9.03 0.22 -13.47
CA LYS A 5 9.84 0.16 -14.68
C LYS A 5 11.31 0.48 -14.40
N GLU A 6 11.60 1.49 -13.60
CA GLU A 6 12.96 1.85 -13.18
C GLU A 6 13.63 0.73 -12.37
N ASN A 7 12.86 -0.07 -11.66
CA ASN A 7 13.33 -1.21 -10.86
C ASN A 7 13.20 -2.57 -11.57
N ASN A 8 13.04 -2.60 -12.89
CA ASN A 8 12.84 -3.82 -13.66
C ASN A 8 13.91 -4.88 -13.43
N ASN A 9 15.18 -4.50 -13.27
CA ASN A 9 16.25 -5.48 -13.04
C ASN A 9 16.07 -6.20 -11.68
N TYR A 10 15.73 -5.46 -10.63
CA TYR A 10 15.40 -6.03 -9.32
C TYR A 10 14.18 -6.95 -9.42
N LEU A 11 13.11 -6.49 -10.08
CA LEU A 11 11.88 -7.26 -10.23
C LEU A 11 12.07 -8.51 -11.10
N LYS A 12 12.87 -8.46 -12.17
CA LYS A 12 13.21 -9.63 -12.98
C LYS A 12 13.89 -10.73 -12.16
N LEU A 13 14.85 -10.36 -11.32
CA LEU A 13 15.52 -11.31 -10.42
C LEU A 13 14.56 -11.84 -9.34
N THR A 14 13.71 -10.96 -8.82
CA THR A 14 12.75 -11.27 -7.75
C THR A 14 11.67 -12.24 -8.23
N PHE A 15 11.19 -12.07 -9.47
CA PHE A 15 10.07 -12.83 -10.04
C PHE A 15 10.50 -14.05 -10.88
N ALA A 16 11.81 -14.27 -11.03
CA ALA A 16 12.31 -15.42 -11.78
C ALA A 16 11.73 -16.74 -11.23
N ASP A 17 11.05 -17.49 -12.11
CA ASP A 17 10.41 -18.78 -11.79
C ASP A 17 9.38 -18.73 -10.65
N LYS A 18 8.76 -17.55 -10.41
CA LYS A 18 7.74 -17.35 -9.37
C LYS A 18 6.37 -17.08 -9.97
N LYS A 19 5.34 -17.58 -9.32
CA LYS A 19 3.97 -17.14 -9.58
C LYS A 19 3.74 -15.78 -8.93
N ILE A 20 2.98 -14.95 -9.62
CA ILE A 20 2.65 -13.60 -9.17
C ILE A 20 1.13 -13.48 -9.13
N ALA A 21 0.60 -13.14 -7.96
CA ALA A 21 -0.79 -12.76 -7.77
C ALA A 21 -0.88 -11.24 -7.65
N ILE A 22 -1.78 -10.61 -8.39
CA ILE A 22 -2.16 -9.21 -8.21
C ILE A 22 -3.55 -9.19 -7.62
N ILE A 23 -3.72 -8.52 -6.49
CA ILE A 23 -5.02 -8.32 -5.87
C ILE A 23 -5.31 -6.83 -5.85
N SER A 24 -6.44 -6.42 -6.42
CA SER A 24 -6.85 -5.03 -6.56
C SER A 24 -8.35 -4.88 -6.35
N ASP A 25 -8.84 -3.66 -6.18
CA ASP A 25 -10.26 -3.40 -6.27
C ASP A 25 -10.68 -3.00 -7.70
N LYS A 26 -11.97 -3.17 -8.01
CA LYS A 26 -12.51 -2.89 -9.34
C LYS A 26 -12.31 -1.43 -9.79
N THR A 27 -12.25 -0.48 -8.88
CA THR A 27 -12.05 0.94 -9.22
C THR A 27 -10.60 1.19 -9.62
N VAL A 28 -9.64 0.74 -8.82
CA VAL A 28 -8.21 0.86 -9.13
C VAL A 28 -7.87 0.09 -10.41
N HIS A 29 -8.41 -1.13 -10.56
CA HIS A 29 -8.24 -1.90 -11.79
C HIS A 29 -8.69 -1.09 -13.02
N ARG A 30 -9.91 -0.57 -13.02
CA ARG A 30 -10.43 0.20 -14.16
C ARG A 30 -9.59 1.44 -14.48
N LEU A 31 -9.06 2.14 -13.46
CA LEU A 31 -8.41 3.44 -13.63
C LEU A 31 -6.90 3.35 -13.85
N GLN A 32 -6.23 2.34 -13.28
CA GLN A 32 -4.77 2.32 -13.17
C GLN A 32 -4.12 1.02 -13.64
N TYR A 33 -4.89 -0.06 -13.88
CA TYR A 33 -4.30 -1.36 -14.19
C TYR A 33 -3.51 -1.36 -15.50
N ALA A 34 -3.98 -0.63 -16.51
CA ALA A 34 -3.25 -0.48 -17.78
C ALA A 34 -1.89 0.20 -17.58
N ASN A 35 -1.85 1.28 -16.77
CA ASN A 35 -0.62 1.96 -16.40
C ASN A 35 0.31 1.03 -15.59
N PHE A 36 -0.24 0.26 -14.67
CA PHE A 36 0.54 -0.71 -13.90
C PHE A 36 1.15 -1.79 -14.80
N LEU A 37 0.36 -2.38 -15.72
CA LEU A 37 0.84 -3.38 -16.67
C LEU A 37 1.94 -2.84 -17.59
N ASP A 38 1.81 -1.60 -18.07
CA ASP A 38 2.85 -0.96 -18.87
C ASP A 38 4.19 -0.90 -18.11
N GLN A 39 4.13 -0.56 -16.83
CA GLN A 39 5.33 -0.47 -15.99
C GLN A 39 6.03 -1.83 -15.77
N ILE A 40 5.31 -2.94 -15.83
CA ILE A 40 5.87 -4.30 -15.65
C ILE A 40 5.97 -5.10 -16.94
N SER A 41 5.67 -4.51 -18.10
CA SER A 41 5.62 -5.19 -19.39
C SER A 41 6.94 -5.88 -19.78
N ASP A 42 8.07 -5.29 -19.43
CA ASP A 42 9.40 -5.84 -19.69
C ASP A 42 9.76 -7.06 -18.83
N LEU A 43 8.99 -7.33 -17.79
CA LEU A 43 9.24 -8.46 -16.88
C LEU A 43 8.85 -9.81 -17.52
N LYS A 44 7.99 -9.79 -18.56
CA LYS A 44 7.46 -10.99 -19.24
C LYS A 44 6.81 -11.99 -18.26
N VAL A 45 6.15 -11.46 -17.23
CA VAL A 45 5.38 -12.23 -16.27
C VAL A 45 3.92 -12.29 -16.68
N ASP A 46 3.23 -13.39 -16.35
CA ASP A 46 1.79 -13.56 -16.54
C ASP A 46 1.12 -13.62 -15.16
N PRO A 47 0.76 -12.48 -14.58
CA PRO A 47 0.25 -12.44 -13.22
C PRO A 47 -1.21 -12.89 -13.17
N HIS A 48 -1.56 -13.68 -12.15
CA HIS A 48 -2.94 -13.97 -11.80
C HIS A 48 -3.61 -12.77 -11.15
N LEU A 49 -4.79 -12.39 -11.58
CA LEU A 49 -5.52 -11.23 -11.08
C LEU A 49 -6.75 -11.64 -10.27
N PHE A 50 -6.89 -11.07 -9.08
CA PHE A 50 -8.09 -11.17 -8.25
C PHE A 50 -8.65 -9.79 -7.95
N LEU A 51 -9.96 -9.58 -8.19
CA LEU A 51 -10.62 -8.30 -7.96
C LEU A 51 -11.61 -8.38 -6.81
N ILE A 52 -11.49 -7.43 -5.88
CA ILE A 52 -12.48 -7.22 -4.82
C ILE A 52 -13.40 -6.03 -5.15
N GLU A 53 -14.54 -5.95 -4.47
CA GLU A 53 -15.36 -4.74 -4.53
C GLU A 53 -14.65 -3.57 -3.84
N PRO A 54 -14.79 -2.34 -4.35
CA PRO A 54 -14.13 -1.18 -3.74
C PRO A 54 -14.74 -0.81 -2.39
N GLY A 55 -13.92 -0.26 -1.50
CA GLY A 55 -14.32 0.35 -0.25
C GLY A 55 -14.29 -0.57 0.97
N GLU A 56 -14.51 0.04 2.12
CA GLU A 56 -14.38 -0.56 3.45
C GLU A 56 -15.22 -1.83 3.67
N PRO A 57 -16.43 -2.00 3.07
CA PRO A 57 -17.21 -3.24 3.21
C PRO A 57 -16.48 -4.49 2.73
N SER A 58 -15.49 -4.37 1.84
CA SER A 58 -14.68 -5.51 1.37
C SER A 58 -13.59 -5.95 2.35
N LYS A 59 -13.28 -5.13 3.34
CA LYS A 59 -12.25 -5.41 4.34
C LYS A 59 -12.81 -6.32 5.45
N ASN A 60 -13.14 -7.57 5.11
CA ASN A 60 -13.77 -8.50 6.01
C ASN A 60 -13.28 -9.94 5.82
N TRP A 61 -13.62 -10.82 6.78
CA TRP A 61 -13.22 -12.22 6.79
C TRP A 61 -13.68 -13.02 5.56
N ASN A 62 -14.88 -12.75 5.05
CA ASN A 62 -15.41 -13.50 3.91
C ASN A 62 -14.61 -13.22 2.63
N VAL A 63 -14.20 -11.97 2.41
CA VAL A 63 -13.36 -11.60 1.27
C VAL A 63 -11.94 -12.15 1.46
N LEU A 64 -11.40 -12.07 2.67
CA LEU A 64 -10.10 -12.67 3.01
C LEU A 64 -10.10 -14.17 2.69
N LYS A 65 -11.14 -14.89 3.12
CA LYS A 65 -11.28 -16.32 2.83
C LYS A 65 -11.28 -16.61 1.32
N LYS A 66 -12.01 -15.82 0.52
CA LYS A 66 -12.01 -15.98 -0.95
C LYS A 66 -10.62 -15.82 -1.56
N VAL A 67 -9.85 -14.86 -1.07
CA VAL A 67 -8.45 -14.66 -1.51
C VAL A 67 -7.60 -15.88 -1.16
N LEU A 68 -7.71 -16.40 0.06
CA LEU A 68 -6.97 -17.58 0.50
C LEU A 68 -7.34 -18.85 -0.28
N ASP A 69 -8.65 -19.06 -0.54
CA ASP A 69 -9.14 -20.16 -1.35
C ASP A 69 -8.57 -20.08 -2.77
N TRP A 70 -8.63 -18.90 -3.40
CA TRP A 70 -8.12 -18.65 -4.75
C TRP A 70 -6.60 -18.88 -4.86
N LEU A 71 -5.81 -18.43 -3.89
CA LEU A 71 -4.38 -18.73 -3.86
C LEU A 71 -4.10 -20.23 -3.73
N THR A 72 -4.97 -20.95 -3.00
CA THR A 72 -4.86 -22.40 -2.84
C THR A 72 -5.19 -23.13 -4.14
N GLU A 73 -6.27 -22.75 -4.84
CA GLU A 73 -6.69 -23.33 -6.13
C GLU A 73 -5.60 -23.16 -7.21
N LEU A 74 -4.90 -22.02 -7.19
CA LEU A 74 -3.76 -21.74 -8.09
C LEU A 74 -2.45 -22.39 -7.64
N ASN A 75 -2.46 -23.13 -6.53
CA ASN A 75 -1.27 -23.79 -5.97
C ASN A 75 -0.09 -22.83 -5.74
N PHE A 76 -0.37 -21.65 -5.14
CA PHE A 76 0.70 -20.75 -4.71
C PHE A 76 1.55 -21.38 -3.59
N ASP A 77 2.84 -21.08 -3.60
CA ASP A 77 3.76 -21.49 -2.54
C ASP A 77 4.30 -20.25 -1.80
N ARG A 78 4.87 -20.47 -0.61
CA ARG A 78 5.45 -19.42 0.24
C ARG A 78 6.59 -18.63 -0.43
N THR A 79 7.18 -19.16 -1.51
CA THR A 79 8.23 -18.50 -2.28
C THR A 79 7.69 -17.61 -3.41
N ASP A 80 6.39 -17.72 -3.72
CA ASP A 80 5.72 -16.89 -4.72
C ASP A 80 5.43 -15.48 -4.18
N TYR A 81 4.87 -14.62 -5.01
CA TYR A 81 4.64 -13.22 -4.67
C TYR A 81 3.16 -12.84 -4.80
N VAL A 82 2.69 -12.05 -3.84
CA VAL A 82 1.42 -11.34 -3.94
C VAL A 82 1.66 -9.83 -3.96
N ILE A 83 1.01 -9.15 -4.88
CA ILE A 83 1.05 -7.70 -5.04
C ILE A 83 -0.28 -7.12 -4.58
N ALA A 84 -0.26 -6.29 -3.55
CA ALA A 84 -1.38 -5.48 -3.12
C ALA A 84 -1.40 -4.18 -3.95
N PHE A 85 -2.24 -4.14 -4.98
CA PHE A 85 -2.34 -2.97 -5.87
C PHE A 85 -3.62 -2.19 -5.57
N GLY A 86 -3.52 -1.18 -4.69
CA GLY A 86 -4.70 -0.43 -4.26
C GLY A 86 -4.48 0.53 -3.09
N GLY A 87 -5.57 1.04 -2.53
CA GLY A 87 -5.57 1.83 -1.31
C GLY A 87 -5.43 0.98 -0.04
N GLY A 88 -5.60 1.60 1.13
CA GLY A 88 -5.43 0.94 2.44
C GLY A 88 -6.30 -0.31 2.63
N VAL A 89 -7.54 -0.34 2.10
CA VAL A 89 -8.41 -1.52 2.16
C VAL A 89 -7.78 -2.74 1.50
N VAL A 90 -7.26 -2.55 0.28
CA VAL A 90 -6.54 -3.60 -0.45
C VAL A 90 -5.25 -3.96 0.27
N GLY A 91 -4.47 -2.95 0.67
CA GLY A 91 -3.21 -3.13 1.39
C GLY A 91 -3.37 -3.99 2.63
N ASP A 92 -4.28 -3.64 3.53
CA ASP A 92 -4.49 -4.34 4.80
C ASP A 92 -5.00 -5.78 4.61
N LEU A 93 -6.00 -5.96 3.73
CA LEU A 93 -6.60 -7.28 3.47
C LEU A 93 -5.58 -8.23 2.82
N VAL A 94 -4.84 -7.75 1.82
CA VAL A 94 -3.86 -8.59 1.09
C VAL A 94 -2.64 -8.89 1.97
N SER A 95 -2.22 -7.92 2.79
CA SER A 95 -1.15 -8.16 3.75
C SER A 95 -1.52 -9.21 4.79
N LEU A 96 -2.79 -9.20 5.27
CA LEU A 96 -3.28 -10.25 6.16
C LEU A 96 -3.34 -11.59 5.45
N ALA A 97 -3.83 -11.64 4.20
CA ALA A 97 -3.81 -12.86 3.40
C ALA A 97 -2.39 -13.43 3.25
N ALA A 98 -1.42 -12.55 2.94
CA ALA A 98 -0.02 -12.93 2.79
C ALA A 98 0.56 -13.48 4.10
N SER A 99 0.23 -12.88 5.24
CA SER A 99 0.72 -13.34 6.55
C SER A 99 0.20 -14.73 6.93
N LEU A 100 -1.03 -15.04 6.56
CA LEU A 100 -1.71 -16.30 6.91
C LEU A 100 -1.40 -17.43 5.93
N PHE A 101 -1.30 -17.11 4.62
CA PHE A 101 -1.13 -18.11 3.59
C PHE A 101 0.23 -18.80 3.70
N ARG A 102 0.22 -20.14 3.84
CA ARG A 102 1.44 -20.96 3.97
C ARG A 102 2.41 -20.48 5.08
N ARG A 103 1.95 -19.75 6.08
CA ARG A 103 2.73 -19.11 7.16
C ARG A 103 3.66 -17.99 6.66
N GLY A 104 3.27 -17.32 5.61
CA GLY A 104 3.97 -16.19 5.02
C GLY A 104 4.20 -16.35 3.52
N LEU A 105 3.59 -15.47 2.72
CA LEU A 105 3.78 -15.32 1.28
C LEU A 105 4.51 -13.99 1.03
N ASN A 106 5.46 -13.94 0.08
CA ASN A 106 6.14 -12.69 -0.18
C ASN A 106 5.16 -11.61 -0.65
N LEU A 107 5.15 -10.49 0.06
CA LEU A 107 4.23 -9.37 -0.16
C LEU A 107 4.97 -8.20 -0.80
N ILE A 108 4.37 -7.62 -1.83
CA ILE A 108 4.74 -6.34 -2.41
C ILE A 108 3.53 -5.42 -2.30
N GLN A 109 3.74 -4.18 -1.85
CA GLN A 109 2.69 -3.17 -1.85
C GLN A 109 2.92 -2.13 -2.95
N VAL A 110 1.86 -1.84 -3.70
CA VAL A 110 1.79 -0.77 -4.71
C VAL A 110 0.61 0.12 -4.34
N PRO A 111 0.81 1.04 -3.38
CA PRO A 111 -0.25 1.90 -2.86
C PRO A 111 -0.69 2.94 -3.89
N THR A 112 -2.01 3.08 -4.07
CA THR A 112 -2.61 3.97 -5.09
C THR A 112 -3.35 5.18 -4.52
N THR A 113 -3.39 5.34 -3.21
CA THR A 113 -3.93 6.52 -2.54
C THR A 113 -2.84 7.24 -1.76
N LEU A 114 -2.97 8.55 -1.57
CA LEU A 114 -1.99 9.30 -0.76
C LEU A 114 -1.91 8.72 0.66
N LEU A 115 -3.07 8.42 1.28
CA LEU A 115 -3.12 7.80 2.61
C LEU A 115 -2.31 6.50 2.67
N SER A 116 -2.43 5.63 1.65
CA SER A 116 -1.66 4.39 1.64
C SER A 116 -0.18 4.61 1.35
N GLN A 117 0.19 5.61 0.56
CA GLN A 117 1.59 5.92 0.28
C GLN A 117 2.32 6.51 1.48
N VAL A 118 1.67 7.38 2.26
CA VAL A 118 2.31 8.06 3.40
C VAL A 118 2.14 7.33 4.72
N ASP A 119 1.16 6.41 4.82
CA ASP A 119 0.80 5.82 6.10
C ASP A 119 0.61 4.29 6.05
N SER A 120 -0.49 3.77 5.50
CA SER A 120 -0.91 2.38 5.75
C SER A 120 -0.02 1.30 5.12
N SER A 121 0.77 1.61 4.09
CA SER A 121 1.69 0.63 3.46
C SER A 121 2.96 0.36 4.27
N VAL A 122 3.26 1.18 5.28
CA VAL A 122 4.47 1.08 6.10
C VAL A 122 4.09 0.82 7.56
N GLY A 123 4.86 -0.05 8.21
CA GLY A 123 4.69 -0.40 9.61
C GLY A 123 4.01 -1.74 9.87
N GLY A 124 3.76 -2.53 8.80
CA GLY A 124 3.39 -3.93 8.90
C GLY A 124 2.01 -4.24 9.47
N LYS A 125 1.21 -3.25 9.85
CA LYS A 125 -0.17 -3.49 10.33
C LYS A 125 -1.00 -4.09 9.21
N THR A 126 -1.65 -5.22 9.48
CA THR A 126 -2.59 -5.87 8.57
C THR A 126 -3.93 -6.00 9.27
N ALA A 127 -5.04 -5.88 8.57
CA ALA A 127 -6.32 -5.99 9.25
C ALA A 127 -7.50 -6.33 8.36
N VAL A 128 -8.49 -6.98 8.98
CA VAL A 128 -9.88 -7.01 8.50
C VAL A 128 -10.84 -6.65 9.63
N ASN A 129 -12.03 -6.22 9.24
CA ASN A 129 -13.11 -5.90 10.16
C ASN A 129 -13.86 -7.16 10.58
N ASN A 130 -14.35 -7.18 11.81
CA ASN A 130 -15.20 -8.25 12.34
C ASN A 130 -16.49 -7.67 12.89
N GLY A 131 -17.57 -7.77 12.13
CA GLY A 131 -18.84 -7.11 12.45
C GLY A 131 -18.65 -5.58 12.59
N PRO A 132 -19.05 -4.97 13.72
CA PRO A 132 -18.92 -3.54 13.96
C PRO A 132 -17.48 -3.11 14.31
N ALA A 133 -16.61 -4.04 14.67
CA ALA A 133 -15.26 -3.75 15.13
C ALA A 133 -14.33 -3.61 13.91
N LYS A 134 -13.86 -2.38 13.65
CA LYS A 134 -12.89 -2.10 12.61
C LYS A 134 -11.50 -2.58 13.02
N ASN A 135 -10.75 -3.14 12.03
CA ASN A 135 -9.35 -3.55 12.18
C ASN A 135 -9.08 -4.49 13.37
N SER A 136 -10.08 -5.28 13.78
CA SER A 136 -10.00 -6.09 15.00
C SER A 136 -9.31 -7.45 14.81
N ILE A 137 -9.12 -7.88 13.58
CA ILE A 137 -8.41 -9.12 13.25
C ILE A 137 -7.26 -8.78 12.33
N GLY A 138 -6.03 -9.07 12.76
CA GLY A 138 -4.84 -8.74 11.98
C GLY A 138 -3.56 -9.32 12.57
N THR A 139 -2.48 -9.06 11.89
CA THR A 139 -1.12 -9.43 12.28
C THR A 139 -0.18 -8.25 12.01
N PHE A 140 1.04 -8.31 12.51
CA PHE A 140 2.14 -7.50 12.00
C PHE A 140 2.86 -8.31 10.93
N TYR A 141 2.86 -7.83 9.68
CA TYR A 141 3.49 -8.49 8.54
C TYR A 141 4.05 -7.47 7.56
N HIS A 142 5.37 -7.39 7.45
CA HIS A 142 6.04 -6.41 6.60
C HIS A 142 6.12 -6.87 5.14
N PRO A 143 5.84 -5.97 4.18
CA PRO A 143 6.10 -6.24 2.78
C PRO A 143 7.61 -6.33 2.50
N LYS A 144 8.01 -7.08 1.48
CA LYS A 144 9.39 -7.12 0.98
C LYS A 144 9.81 -5.77 0.38
N VAL A 145 8.86 -5.08 -0.25
CA VAL A 145 9.05 -3.76 -0.85
C VAL A 145 7.71 -3.03 -0.98
N VAL A 146 7.77 -1.70 -0.91
CA VAL A 146 6.64 -0.79 -1.18
C VAL A 146 7.04 0.14 -2.32
N PHE A 147 6.24 0.17 -3.39
CA PHE A 147 6.43 1.06 -4.54
C PHE A 147 5.46 2.25 -4.48
N CYS A 148 5.87 3.36 -3.88
CA CYS A 148 5.08 4.59 -3.78
C CYS A 148 5.24 5.45 -5.05
N ASP A 149 4.49 5.15 -6.11
CA ASP A 149 4.54 5.88 -7.38
C ASP A 149 3.45 6.97 -7.42
N THR A 150 3.88 8.22 -7.57
CA THR A 150 2.97 9.39 -7.65
C THR A 150 2.05 9.35 -8.88
N SER A 151 2.39 8.61 -9.93
CA SER A 151 1.53 8.49 -11.12
C SER A 151 0.17 7.89 -10.78
N PHE A 152 0.09 6.99 -9.79
CA PHE A 152 -1.17 6.40 -9.34
C PHE A 152 -2.09 7.38 -8.60
N LEU A 153 -1.58 8.54 -8.16
CA LEU A 153 -2.39 9.59 -7.52
C LEU A 153 -3.16 10.46 -8.52
N SER A 154 -2.87 10.36 -9.82
CA SER A 154 -3.48 11.21 -10.86
C SER A 154 -4.99 11.07 -10.97
N THR A 155 -5.53 9.88 -10.68
CA THR A 155 -6.98 9.60 -10.72
C THR A 155 -7.64 9.63 -9.34
N LEU A 156 -6.88 9.98 -8.29
CA LEU A 156 -7.42 9.98 -6.92
C LEU A 156 -8.41 11.13 -6.72
N PRO A 157 -9.66 10.85 -6.29
CA PRO A 157 -10.64 11.90 -5.99
C PRO A 157 -10.13 12.86 -4.90
N GLU A 158 -10.53 14.12 -4.98
CA GLU A 158 -10.12 15.20 -4.06
C GLU A 158 -10.33 14.81 -2.59
N ARG A 159 -11.49 14.27 -2.25
CA ARG A 159 -11.79 13.83 -0.88
C ARG A 159 -10.80 12.78 -0.36
N ALA A 160 -10.41 11.84 -1.22
CA ALA A 160 -9.45 10.80 -0.84
C ALA A 160 -8.01 11.35 -0.75
N PHE A 161 -7.67 12.33 -1.59
CA PHE A 161 -6.40 13.04 -1.48
C PHE A 161 -6.31 13.80 -0.15
N LEU A 162 -7.34 14.57 0.20
CA LEU A 162 -7.40 15.33 1.46
C LEU A 162 -7.36 14.43 2.69
N ALA A 163 -7.97 13.25 2.64
CA ALA A 163 -7.86 12.27 3.73
C ALA A 163 -6.41 11.82 3.96
N GLY A 164 -5.65 11.56 2.90
CA GLY A 164 -4.21 11.25 3.01
C GLY A 164 -3.39 12.46 3.46
N TYR A 165 -3.72 13.65 2.97
CA TYR A 165 -3.04 14.88 3.36
C TYR A 165 -3.25 15.23 4.84
N ALA A 166 -4.39 14.86 5.43
CA ALA A 166 -4.62 15.03 6.87
C ALA A 166 -3.60 14.23 7.71
N GLU A 167 -3.24 13.01 7.27
CA GLU A 167 -2.20 12.22 7.93
C GLU A 167 -0.80 12.82 7.77
N VAL A 168 -0.51 13.41 6.61
CA VAL A 168 0.74 14.18 6.41
C VAL A 168 0.82 15.34 7.38
N LEU A 169 -0.26 16.12 7.51
CA LEU A 169 -0.33 17.24 8.45
C LEU A 169 -0.18 16.77 9.90
N LYS A 170 -0.81 15.66 10.27
CA LYS A 170 -0.69 15.06 11.60
C LYS A 170 0.77 14.72 11.91
N MET A 171 1.46 14.03 11.00
CA MET A 171 2.88 13.69 11.18
C MET A 171 3.76 14.92 11.30
N ALA A 172 3.54 15.93 10.47
CA ALA A 172 4.30 17.17 10.51
C ALA A 172 4.09 17.92 11.84
N LEU A 173 2.84 18.03 12.32
CA LEU A 173 2.52 18.70 13.58
C LEU A 173 3.13 18.02 14.80
N VAL A 174 3.19 16.68 14.79
CA VAL A 174 3.66 15.90 15.93
C VAL A 174 5.19 15.78 15.95
N PHE A 175 5.82 15.59 14.78
CA PHE A 175 7.21 15.15 14.73
C PHE A 175 8.19 16.12 14.07
N ASP A 176 7.73 17.07 13.21
CA ASP A 176 8.66 17.88 12.42
C ASP A 176 8.10 19.28 12.08
N LYS A 177 8.51 20.27 12.87
CA LYS A 177 8.12 21.68 12.70
C LYS A 177 8.53 22.27 11.35
N ASP A 178 9.68 21.88 10.82
CA ASP A 178 10.17 22.40 9.54
C ASP A 178 9.37 21.78 8.38
N PHE A 179 8.98 20.53 8.51
CA PHE A 179 8.06 19.89 7.57
C PHE A 179 6.68 20.56 7.60
N TYR A 180 6.16 20.90 8.79
CA TYR A 180 4.90 21.65 8.90
C TYR A 180 5.01 23.03 8.21
N LYS A 181 6.13 23.73 8.41
CA LYS A 181 6.38 25.00 7.71
C LYS A 181 6.44 24.82 6.19
N PHE A 182 7.14 23.78 5.70
CA PHE A 182 7.17 23.44 4.28
C PHE A 182 5.76 23.24 3.71
N LEU A 183 4.90 22.51 4.40
CA LEU A 183 3.51 22.27 3.97
C LEU A 183 2.70 23.58 3.88
N THR A 184 2.86 24.46 4.86
CA THR A 184 2.17 25.76 4.87
C THR A 184 2.64 26.69 3.76
N ASP A 185 3.94 26.70 3.48
CA ASP A 185 4.53 27.56 2.43
C ASP A 185 4.16 27.08 1.01
N ASN A 186 3.84 25.79 0.84
CA ASN A 186 3.58 25.15 -0.46
C ASN A 186 2.10 24.77 -0.70
N GLN A 187 1.13 25.28 0.06
CA GLN A 187 -0.28 24.89 -0.02
C GLN A 187 -0.86 24.92 -1.44
N LYS A 188 -0.51 25.95 -2.23
CA LYS A 188 -0.97 26.09 -3.62
C LYS A 188 -0.46 24.94 -4.51
N LEU A 189 0.83 24.60 -4.40
CA LEU A 189 1.43 23.52 -5.19
C LEU A 189 0.89 22.15 -4.76
N ILE A 190 0.61 21.98 -3.46
CA ILE A 190 -0.02 20.75 -2.92
C ILE A 190 -1.44 20.60 -3.52
N SER A 191 -2.23 21.67 -3.55
CA SER A 191 -3.58 21.63 -4.14
C SER A 191 -3.56 21.34 -5.63
N LEU A 192 -2.52 21.76 -6.34
CA LEU A 192 -2.30 21.44 -7.77
C LEU A 192 -1.68 20.07 -7.97
N ARG A 193 -1.36 19.34 -6.91
CA ARG A 193 -0.69 18.03 -6.93
C ARG A 193 0.63 18.06 -7.70
N ASP A 194 1.40 19.14 -7.50
CA ASP A 194 2.73 19.26 -8.08
C ASP A 194 3.57 18.04 -7.73
N GLU A 195 4.20 17.44 -8.73
CA GLU A 195 4.88 16.16 -8.57
C GLU A 195 6.09 16.22 -7.66
N ALA A 196 6.90 17.27 -7.76
CA ALA A 196 8.09 17.42 -6.93
C ALA A 196 7.70 17.60 -5.46
N ILE A 197 6.64 18.38 -5.22
CA ILE A 197 6.08 18.58 -3.88
C ILE A 197 5.49 17.29 -3.32
N LEU A 198 4.74 16.52 -4.12
CA LEU A 198 4.18 15.24 -3.69
C LEU A 198 5.29 14.23 -3.35
N LEU A 199 6.33 14.13 -4.16
CA LEU A 199 7.48 13.27 -3.87
C LEU A 199 8.14 13.63 -2.54
N HIS A 200 8.39 14.91 -2.31
CA HIS A 200 8.96 15.38 -1.04
C HIS A 200 8.05 15.06 0.16
N ILE A 201 6.73 15.27 0.02
CA ILE A 201 5.75 14.96 1.08
C ILE A 201 5.75 13.47 1.40
N ILE A 202 5.73 12.60 0.39
CA ILE A 202 5.71 11.15 0.57
C ILE A 202 7.01 10.69 1.22
N ASP A 203 8.16 11.10 0.68
CA ASP A 203 9.48 10.74 1.20
C ASP A 203 9.63 11.15 2.67
N LYS A 204 9.30 12.41 3.00
CA LYS A 204 9.41 12.92 4.36
C LYS A 204 8.44 12.23 5.33
N SER A 205 7.22 11.92 4.89
CA SER A 205 6.26 11.19 5.70
C SER A 205 6.74 9.76 5.99
N LEU A 206 7.30 9.09 4.98
CA LEU A 206 7.86 7.75 5.13
C LEU A 206 9.08 7.73 6.04
N GLU A 207 9.97 8.73 5.93
CA GLU A 207 11.12 8.90 6.83
C GLU A 207 10.66 9.01 8.30
N LEU A 208 9.70 9.91 8.57
CA LEU A 208 9.20 10.12 9.93
C LEU A 208 8.53 8.86 10.48
N LYS A 209 7.67 8.23 9.67
CA LYS A 209 6.97 7.02 10.09
C LYS A 209 7.92 5.85 10.32
N SER A 210 8.90 5.64 9.43
CA SER A 210 9.87 4.55 9.58
C SER A 210 10.65 4.66 10.89
N LYS A 211 11.09 5.86 11.26
CA LYS A 211 11.78 6.11 12.54
C LYS A 211 10.95 5.70 13.75
N VAL A 212 9.65 6.01 13.73
CA VAL A 212 8.74 5.64 14.83
C VAL A 212 8.50 4.13 14.85
N VAL A 213 8.31 3.51 13.67
CA VAL A 213 8.09 2.05 13.55
C VAL A 213 9.33 1.26 13.96
N GLU A 214 10.54 1.72 13.62
CA GLU A 214 11.79 1.06 14.02
C GLU A 214 11.98 1.01 15.54
N ILE A 215 11.49 2.02 16.27
CA ILE A 215 11.57 2.08 17.73
C ILE A 215 10.45 1.27 18.40
N ASP A 216 9.25 1.28 17.81
CA ASP A 216 8.05 0.68 18.39
C ASP A 216 7.23 -0.07 17.32
N GLU A 217 7.75 -1.23 16.87
CA GLU A 217 7.13 -2.02 15.81
C GLU A 217 5.70 -2.46 16.14
N THR A 218 5.44 -2.84 17.38
CA THR A 218 4.15 -3.42 17.84
C THR A 218 3.22 -2.43 18.52
N GLU A 219 3.55 -1.11 18.50
CA GLU A 219 2.69 -0.04 19.01
C GLU A 219 2.38 -0.15 20.52
N GLN A 220 3.42 -0.34 21.31
CA GLN A 220 3.32 -0.35 22.76
C GLN A 220 3.75 0.98 23.41
N GLY A 221 4.18 1.96 22.62
CA GLY A 221 4.72 3.25 23.06
C GLY A 221 4.34 4.42 22.12
N ASP A 222 5.34 5.18 21.70
CA ASP A 222 5.16 6.43 20.94
C ASP A 222 4.50 6.27 19.57
N ARG A 223 4.50 5.07 18.99
CA ARG A 223 3.78 4.80 17.74
C ARG A 223 2.26 5.04 17.87
N ALA A 224 1.70 4.95 19.08
CA ALA A 224 0.30 5.28 19.33
C ALA A 224 -0.05 6.76 19.00
N LEU A 225 0.94 7.67 18.97
CA LEU A 225 0.75 9.06 18.53
C LEU A 225 0.42 9.21 17.04
N LEU A 226 0.61 8.13 16.27
CA LEU A 226 0.26 8.07 14.84
C LEU A 226 -1.21 7.66 14.58
N ASN A 227 -1.98 7.36 15.63
CA ASN A 227 -3.40 6.96 15.52
C ASN A 227 -4.36 8.15 15.51
#